data_f38b0a163190afe1534d2946cc931108
#
_entry.id   f38b0a163190afe1534d2946cc931108
#
_cell.length_a   1.000
_cell.length_b   1.000
_cell.length_c   1.000
_cell.angle_alpha   90.00
_cell.angle_beta   90.00
_cell.angle_gamma   90.00
#
_symmetry.space_group_name_H-M   'P 1'
#
loop_
_entity.id
_entity.type
_entity.pdbx_description
1 polymer ?
#
loop_
_entity_poly.entity_id
_entity_poly.type
_entity_poly.pdbx_seq_one_letter_code
_entity_poly.pdbx_strand_id
1 'polypeptide(L)'
;MNHNHENPVPSNAEINAAARELRATIAIKSAELADRLLARPAFGTPEWERDWDQLDTPEGQRREADWHLTKLRIDRAADIDPLGNALNARDFGATWEQIGAAYGITAADAANRWDRTASAHIDAYSGTGNRPHRETNTTATEPERAEDRPRRRIERSR
;
A
#
# COMPACT_ATOMS: atom_id res chain seq x y z
N MET A 1 39.92 -28.49 -35.71
CA MET A 1 39.09 -28.92 -34.57
C MET A 1 38.13 -27.80 -34.28
N ASN A 2 36.88 -27.94 -34.76
CA ASN A 2 35.83 -26.94 -34.51
C ASN A 2 35.18 -27.25 -33.14
N HIS A 3 35.51 -26.47 -32.13
CA HIS A 3 34.75 -26.48 -30.88
C HIS A 3 33.44 -25.72 -31.15
N ASN A 4 32.40 -26.44 -31.49
CA ASN A 4 31.04 -25.93 -31.35
C ASN A 4 30.80 -25.64 -29.86
N HIS A 5 30.96 -24.40 -29.45
CA HIS A 5 30.43 -23.93 -28.18
C HIS A 5 28.90 -23.86 -28.35
N GLU A 6 28.23 -25.00 -28.14
CA GLU A 6 26.80 -24.96 -27.89
C GLU A 6 26.59 -24.19 -26.58
N ASN A 7 26.13 -22.96 -26.68
CA ASN A 7 25.68 -22.23 -25.49
C ASN A 7 24.54 -23.03 -24.88
N PRO A 8 24.63 -23.41 -23.59
CA PRO A 8 23.56 -24.16 -22.93
C PRO A 8 22.28 -23.35 -22.96
N VAL A 9 21.18 -23.98 -23.39
CA VAL A 9 19.85 -23.37 -23.34
C VAL A 9 19.42 -23.22 -21.87
N PRO A 10 19.08 -22.01 -21.39
CA PRO A 10 18.67 -21.83 -20.01
C PRO A 10 17.46 -22.69 -19.65
N SER A 11 17.47 -23.27 -18.46
CA SER A 11 16.32 -24.01 -17.94
C SER A 11 15.15 -23.08 -17.59
N ASN A 12 13.94 -23.63 -17.53
CA ASN A 12 12.76 -22.87 -17.08
C ASN A 12 12.93 -22.30 -15.66
N ALA A 13 13.68 -22.96 -14.79
CA ALA A 13 13.97 -22.48 -13.44
C ALA A 13 14.83 -21.22 -13.46
N GLU A 14 15.87 -21.18 -14.30
CA GLU A 14 16.73 -20.01 -14.49
C GLU A 14 15.95 -18.84 -15.11
N ILE A 15 15.14 -19.10 -16.13
CA ILE A 15 14.28 -18.08 -16.73
C ILE A 15 13.29 -17.50 -15.70
N ASN A 16 12.66 -18.35 -14.88
CA ASN A 16 11.76 -17.89 -13.84
C ASN A 16 12.46 -17.09 -12.74
N ALA A 17 13.70 -17.45 -12.40
CA ALA A 17 14.52 -16.69 -11.45
C ALA A 17 14.84 -15.30 -12.01
N ALA A 18 15.31 -15.21 -13.24
CA ALA A 18 15.59 -13.94 -13.92
C ALA A 18 14.33 -13.05 -14.04
N ALA A 19 13.18 -13.65 -14.34
CA ALA A 19 11.92 -12.91 -14.40
C ALA A 19 11.47 -12.34 -13.04
N ARG A 20 11.74 -13.04 -11.92
CA ARG A 20 11.49 -12.50 -10.57
C ARG A 20 12.42 -11.34 -10.25
N GLU A 21 13.70 -11.47 -10.56
CA GLU A 21 14.70 -10.41 -10.37
C GLU A 21 14.34 -9.15 -11.18
N LEU A 22 13.97 -9.32 -12.44
CA LEU A 22 13.53 -8.22 -13.29
C LEU A 22 12.31 -7.51 -12.71
N ARG A 23 11.29 -8.25 -12.27
CA ARG A 23 10.09 -7.65 -11.63
C ARG A 23 10.43 -6.87 -10.37
N ALA A 24 11.32 -7.41 -9.51
CA ALA A 24 11.79 -6.70 -8.33
C ALA A 24 12.52 -5.41 -8.69
N THR A 25 13.40 -5.45 -9.68
CA THR A 25 14.13 -4.27 -10.18
C THR A 25 13.19 -3.20 -10.72
N ILE A 26 12.18 -3.59 -11.51
CA ILE A 26 11.16 -2.67 -12.03
C ILE A 26 10.40 -2.02 -10.88
N ALA A 27 9.95 -2.79 -9.89
CA ALA A 27 9.21 -2.27 -8.75
C ALA A 27 10.02 -1.25 -7.94
N ILE A 28 11.30 -1.55 -7.66
CA ILE A 28 12.22 -0.64 -6.96
C ILE A 28 12.41 0.64 -7.78
N LYS A 29 12.67 0.50 -9.08
CA LYS A 29 12.93 1.65 -9.95
C LYS A 29 11.72 2.55 -10.11
N SER A 30 10.53 1.97 -10.23
CA SER A 30 9.26 2.71 -10.28
C SER A 30 9.05 3.50 -8.98
N ALA A 31 9.36 2.90 -7.82
CA ALA A 31 9.28 3.57 -6.52
C ALA A 31 10.24 4.78 -6.43
N GLU A 32 11.52 4.59 -6.77
CA GLU A 32 12.51 5.66 -6.78
C GLU A 32 12.11 6.84 -7.70
N LEU A 33 11.53 6.53 -8.85
CA LEU A 33 11.05 7.53 -9.80
C LEU A 33 9.84 8.30 -9.23
N ALA A 34 8.90 7.61 -8.61
CA ALA A 34 7.75 8.24 -7.96
C ALA A 34 8.18 9.13 -6.79
N ASP A 35 9.11 8.68 -5.94
CA ASP A 35 9.66 9.46 -4.84
C ASP A 35 10.29 10.77 -5.35
N ARG A 36 11.08 10.68 -6.41
CA ARG A 36 11.71 11.85 -7.04
C ARG A 36 10.69 12.81 -7.62
N LEU A 37 9.65 12.30 -8.32
CA LEU A 37 8.61 13.13 -8.93
C LEU A 37 7.74 13.84 -7.91
N LEU A 38 7.53 13.22 -6.75
CA LEU A 38 6.75 13.77 -5.63
C LEU A 38 7.63 14.50 -4.61
N ALA A 39 8.94 14.61 -4.84
CA ALA A 39 9.91 15.20 -3.92
C ALA A 39 9.80 14.61 -2.48
N ARG A 40 9.58 13.29 -2.39
CA ARG A 40 9.47 12.60 -1.08
C ARG A 40 10.81 12.62 -0.36
N PRO A 41 10.79 12.68 0.99
CA PRO A 41 12.00 12.57 1.79
C PRO A 41 12.75 11.27 1.52
N ALA A 42 14.07 11.31 1.54
CA ALA A 42 14.89 10.14 1.38
C ALA A 42 14.73 9.19 2.58
N PHE A 43 14.76 7.89 2.31
CA PHE A 43 14.65 6.84 3.34
C PHE A 43 15.65 7.06 4.48
N GLY A 44 15.19 6.94 5.72
CA GLY A 44 16.02 7.08 6.94
C GLY A 44 16.35 8.51 7.32
N THR A 45 15.78 9.53 6.65
CA THR A 45 15.87 10.92 7.12
C THR A 45 14.80 11.20 8.17
N PRO A 46 15.01 12.23 9.05
CA PRO A 46 13.99 12.63 10.03
C PRO A 46 12.65 13.02 9.40
N GLU A 47 12.67 13.56 8.18
CA GLU A 47 11.47 13.88 7.40
C GLU A 47 10.74 12.62 6.97
N TRP A 48 11.45 11.60 6.52
CA TRP A 48 10.89 10.30 6.17
C TRP A 48 10.28 9.61 7.38
N GLU A 49 10.95 9.62 8.53
CA GLU A 49 10.45 9.05 9.78
C GLU A 49 9.14 9.72 10.22
N ARG A 50 9.05 11.05 10.15
CA ARG A 50 7.80 11.77 10.43
C ARG A 50 6.66 11.40 9.49
N ASP A 51 6.95 11.25 8.21
CA ASP A 51 5.96 10.82 7.21
C ASP A 51 5.47 9.40 7.49
N TRP A 52 6.39 8.53 7.92
CA TRP A 52 6.07 7.16 8.31
C TRP A 52 5.19 7.09 9.56
N ASP A 53 5.51 7.87 10.59
CA ASP A 53 4.71 7.94 11.83
C ASP A 53 3.29 8.47 11.59
N GLN A 54 3.07 9.19 10.49
CA GLN A 54 1.78 9.73 10.09
C GLN A 54 1.02 8.84 9.09
N LEU A 55 1.51 7.65 8.78
CA LEU A 55 0.92 6.79 7.77
C LEU A 55 -0.55 6.47 8.02
N ASP A 56 -0.95 6.29 9.29
CA ASP A 56 -2.31 5.97 9.68
C ASP A 56 -3.27 7.18 9.73
N THR A 57 -2.73 8.39 9.51
CA THR A 57 -3.56 9.58 9.42
C THR A 57 -4.22 9.72 8.05
N PRO A 58 -5.35 10.43 7.93
CA PRO A 58 -5.96 10.72 6.62
C PRO A 58 -5.00 11.39 5.64
N GLU A 59 -4.07 12.20 6.14
CA GLU A 59 -3.03 12.86 5.36
C GLU A 59 -2.00 11.85 4.85
N GLY A 60 -1.51 10.97 5.73
CA GLY A 60 -0.58 9.90 5.38
C GLY A 60 -1.17 8.94 4.35
N GLN A 61 -2.42 8.52 4.55
CA GLN A 61 -3.14 7.66 3.59
C GLN A 61 -3.25 8.32 2.21
N ARG A 62 -3.53 9.62 2.17
CA ARG A 62 -3.62 10.38 0.91
C ARG A 62 -2.25 10.46 0.22
N ARG A 63 -1.17 10.72 0.97
CA ARG A 63 0.20 10.72 0.40
C ARG A 63 0.57 9.38 -0.21
N GLU A 64 0.23 8.28 0.43
CA GLU A 64 0.48 6.93 -0.11
C GLU A 64 -0.40 6.65 -1.34
N ALA A 65 -1.67 7.03 -1.31
CA ALA A 65 -2.53 6.94 -2.48
C ALA A 65 -1.92 7.71 -3.68
N ASP A 66 -1.48 8.94 -3.48
CA ASP A 66 -0.86 9.78 -4.51
C ASP A 66 0.44 9.16 -5.04
N TRP A 67 1.22 8.52 -4.17
CA TRP A 67 2.42 7.81 -4.56
C TRP A 67 2.11 6.61 -5.47
N HIS A 68 1.13 5.78 -5.11
CA HIS A 68 0.70 4.66 -5.93
C HIS A 68 0.04 5.12 -7.24
N LEU A 69 -0.73 6.20 -7.24
CA LEU A 69 -1.27 6.82 -8.46
C LEU A 69 -0.16 7.33 -9.39
N THR A 70 0.92 7.87 -8.82
CA THR A 70 2.09 8.29 -9.60
C THR A 70 2.80 7.10 -10.22
N LYS A 71 3.01 6.02 -9.48
CA LYS A 71 3.55 4.76 -10.01
C LYS A 71 2.66 4.17 -11.11
N LEU A 72 1.34 4.21 -10.92
CA LEU A 72 0.39 3.77 -11.93
C LEU A 72 0.51 4.55 -13.25
N ARG A 73 0.77 5.84 -13.17
CA ARG A 73 1.06 6.67 -14.37
C ARG A 73 2.37 6.29 -15.03
N ILE A 74 3.39 5.97 -14.25
CA ILE A 74 4.67 5.46 -14.75
C ILE A 74 4.46 4.12 -15.44
N ASP A 75 3.75 3.18 -14.81
CA ASP A 75 3.47 1.85 -15.36
C ASP A 75 2.77 1.96 -16.72
N ARG A 76 1.74 2.82 -16.80
CA ARG A 76 1.05 3.09 -18.07
C ARG A 76 2.00 3.62 -19.14
N ALA A 77 2.83 4.61 -18.81
CA ALA A 77 3.73 5.22 -19.78
C ALA A 77 4.82 4.26 -20.25
N ALA A 78 5.18 3.27 -19.44
CA ALA A 78 6.20 2.26 -19.71
C ALA A 78 5.63 0.92 -20.20
N ASP A 79 4.30 0.83 -20.43
CA ASP A 79 3.60 -0.40 -20.82
C ASP A 79 3.85 -1.58 -19.86
N ILE A 80 3.86 -1.27 -18.57
CA ILE A 80 4.02 -2.24 -17.47
C ILE A 80 2.64 -2.60 -16.92
N ASP A 81 2.50 -3.82 -16.36
CA ASP A 81 1.26 -4.26 -15.73
C ASP A 81 0.89 -3.34 -14.55
N PRO A 82 -0.24 -2.62 -14.62
CA PRO A 82 -0.64 -1.63 -13.63
C PRO A 82 -1.28 -2.22 -12.38
N LEU A 83 -1.58 -3.54 -12.37
CA LEU A 83 -2.46 -4.17 -11.37
C LEU A 83 -2.02 -3.85 -9.94
N GLY A 84 -0.75 -4.08 -9.61
CA GLY A 84 -0.25 -3.89 -8.24
C GLY A 84 -0.42 -2.46 -7.73
N ASN A 85 -0.12 -1.46 -8.55
CA ASN A 85 -0.26 -0.06 -8.15
C ASN A 85 -1.73 0.41 -8.13
N ALA A 86 -2.60 -0.11 -9.00
CA ALA A 86 -4.03 0.14 -8.94
C ALA A 86 -4.66 -0.39 -7.65
N LEU A 87 -4.31 -1.62 -7.24
CA LEU A 87 -4.79 -2.24 -6.00
C LEU A 87 -4.29 -1.48 -4.75
N ASN A 88 -3.00 -1.15 -4.71
CA ASN A 88 -2.44 -0.42 -3.59
C ASN A 88 -3.00 1.01 -3.48
N ALA A 89 -3.16 1.72 -4.59
CA ALA A 89 -3.82 3.03 -4.59
C ALA A 89 -5.24 2.94 -3.98
N ARG A 90 -6.00 1.91 -4.38
CA ARG A 90 -7.34 1.66 -3.83
C ARG A 90 -7.31 1.36 -2.34
N ASP A 91 -6.33 0.58 -1.90
CA ASP A 91 -6.11 0.23 -0.50
C ASP A 91 -5.84 1.45 0.38
N PHE A 92 -5.08 2.41 -0.12
CA PHE A 92 -4.84 3.70 0.53
C PHE A 92 -5.95 4.73 0.31
N GLY A 93 -7.10 4.32 -0.22
CA GLY A 93 -8.31 5.13 -0.29
C GLY A 93 -8.49 5.94 -1.57
N ALA A 94 -7.68 5.73 -2.62
CA ALA A 94 -7.93 6.36 -3.91
C ALA A 94 -9.29 5.92 -4.48
N THR A 95 -10.01 6.85 -5.10
CA THR A 95 -11.28 6.56 -5.77
C THR A 95 -11.05 5.94 -7.14
N TRP A 96 -12.06 5.25 -7.69
CA TRP A 96 -11.99 4.75 -9.06
C TRP A 96 -11.84 5.86 -10.09
N GLU A 97 -12.32 7.06 -9.79
CA GLU A 97 -12.12 8.25 -10.61
C GLU A 97 -10.63 8.64 -10.67
N GLN A 98 -9.95 8.69 -9.53
CA GLN A 98 -8.52 8.98 -9.44
C GLN A 98 -7.67 7.92 -10.13
N ILE A 99 -7.98 6.64 -9.91
CA ILE A 99 -7.29 5.50 -10.54
C ILE A 99 -7.51 5.52 -12.04
N GLY A 100 -8.76 5.73 -12.49
CA GLY A 100 -9.11 5.85 -13.91
C GLY A 100 -8.37 7.01 -14.57
N ALA A 101 -8.36 8.19 -13.95
CA ALA A 101 -7.63 9.35 -14.45
C ALA A 101 -6.12 9.10 -14.54
N ALA A 102 -5.51 8.45 -13.54
CA ALA A 102 -4.09 8.11 -13.55
C ALA A 102 -3.74 7.12 -14.68
N TYR A 103 -4.60 6.14 -14.93
CA TYR A 103 -4.39 5.16 -15.99
C TYR A 103 -4.92 5.60 -17.36
N GLY A 104 -5.73 6.66 -17.42
CA GLY A 104 -6.28 7.21 -18.67
C GLY A 104 -7.50 6.44 -19.20
N ILE A 105 -8.32 5.93 -18.30
CA ILE A 105 -9.61 5.29 -18.57
C ILE A 105 -10.69 5.94 -17.71
N THR A 106 -11.96 5.62 -17.97
CA THR A 106 -13.05 6.12 -17.13
C THR A 106 -13.06 5.47 -15.76
N ALA A 107 -13.71 6.11 -14.77
CA ALA A 107 -13.92 5.53 -13.44
C ALA A 107 -14.68 4.19 -13.52
N ALA A 108 -15.68 4.11 -14.41
CA ALA A 108 -16.45 2.88 -14.63
C ALA A 108 -15.57 1.75 -15.18
N ASP A 109 -14.70 2.04 -16.15
CA ASP A 109 -13.78 1.04 -16.70
C ASP A 109 -12.76 0.58 -15.67
N ALA A 110 -12.23 1.50 -14.85
CA ALA A 110 -11.32 1.17 -13.77
C ALA A 110 -11.98 0.25 -12.71
N ALA A 111 -13.20 0.58 -12.30
CA ALA A 111 -13.98 -0.25 -11.38
C ALA A 111 -14.26 -1.63 -12.00
N ASN A 112 -14.78 -1.70 -13.21
CA ASN A 112 -15.07 -2.96 -13.89
C ASN A 112 -13.83 -3.85 -14.01
N ARG A 113 -12.67 -3.25 -14.24
CA ARG A 113 -11.41 -3.96 -14.44
C ARG A 113 -10.83 -4.51 -13.14
N TRP A 114 -10.91 -3.78 -12.05
CA TRP A 114 -10.13 -4.08 -10.85
C TRP A 114 -10.92 -4.21 -9.55
N ASP A 115 -12.20 -3.81 -9.48
CA ASP A 115 -12.94 -3.76 -8.21
C ASP A 115 -13.01 -5.11 -7.49
N ARG A 116 -13.30 -6.18 -8.20
CA ARG A 116 -13.32 -7.53 -7.63
C ARG A 116 -11.97 -7.94 -7.05
N THR A 117 -10.88 -7.66 -7.77
CA THR A 117 -9.52 -8.01 -7.35
C THR A 117 -9.08 -7.13 -6.19
N ALA A 118 -9.45 -5.83 -6.19
CA ALA A 118 -9.17 -4.91 -5.10
C ALA A 118 -9.89 -5.32 -3.81
N SER A 119 -11.16 -5.68 -3.88
CA SER A 119 -11.93 -6.15 -2.73
C SER A 119 -11.29 -7.40 -2.12
N ALA A 120 -10.96 -8.40 -2.96
CA ALA A 120 -10.29 -9.62 -2.50
C ALA A 120 -8.90 -9.35 -1.90
N HIS A 121 -8.14 -8.39 -2.46
CA HIS A 121 -6.85 -7.98 -1.92
C HIS A 121 -6.99 -7.33 -0.55
N ILE A 122 -7.90 -6.37 -0.41
CA ILE A 122 -8.18 -5.69 0.85
C ILE A 122 -8.61 -6.70 1.92
N ASP A 123 -9.51 -7.62 1.61
CA ASP A 123 -9.99 -8.64 2.53
C ASP A 123 -8.87 -9.57 2.99
N ALA A 124 -8.01 -10.01 2.08
CA ALA A 124 -6.87 -10.87 2.39
C ALA A 124 -5.85 -10.19 3.34
N TYR A 125 -5.58 -8.91 3.14
CA TYR A 125 -4.64 -8.17 3.98
C TYR A 125 -5.24 -7.69 5.30
N SER A 126 -6.53 -7.40 5.36
CA SER A 126 -7.24 -7.04 6.60
C SER A 126 -7.28 -8.20 7.61
N GLY A 127 -7.22 -9.45 7.12
CA GLY A 127 -7.21 -10.65 7.97
C GLY A 127 -5.84 -11.06 8.51
N THR A 128 -4.74 -10.55 7.98
CA THR A 128 -3.38 -11.03 8.31
C THR A 128 -2.64 -10.19 9.35
N GLY A 129 -3.26 -9.13 9.91
CA GLY A 129 -2.62 -8.27 10.92
C GLY A 129 -1.37 -7.53 10.44
N ASN A 130 -1.07 -7.55 9.15
CA ASN A 130 0.13 -6.96 8.56
C ASN A 130 -0.09 -5.53 8.04
N ARG A 131 -1.25 -4.94 8.35
CA ARG A 131 -1.47 -3.51 8.22
C ARG A 131 -1.09 -2.83 9.53
N PRO A 132 -0.37 -1.70 9.50
CA PRO A 132 -0.40 -0.79 10.63
C PRO A 132 -1.89 -0.49 10.87
N HIS A 133 -2.33 -0.70 12.11
CA HIS A 133 -3.71 -0.70 12.55
C HIS A 133 -4.58 0.36 11.87
N ARG A 134 -5.45 -0.06 10.96
CA ARG A 134 -6.63 0.68 10.64
C ARG A 134 -7.63 0.41 11.76
N GLU A 135 -7.51 1.12 12.87
CA GLU A 135 -8.62 1.20 13.81
C GLU A 135 -9.80 1.81 13.06
N THR A 136 -10.74 0.97 12.71
CA THR A 136 -12.07 1.45 12.34
C THR A 136 -12.55 2.25 13.53
N ASN A 137 -12.63 3.57 13.38
CA ASN A 137 -13.28 4.47 14.31
C ASN A 137 -14.79 4.15 14.28
N THR A 138 -15.14 3.00 14.83
CA THR A 138 -16.50 2.69 15.24
C THR A 138 -16.63 3.41 16.58
N THR A 139 -17.18 4.61 16.53
CA THR A 139 -17.70 5.31 17.70
C THR A 139 -18.84 4.47 18.27
N ALA A 140 -18.51 3.36 18.91
CA ALA A 140 -19.41 2.70 19.83
C ALA A 140 -19.35 3.54 21.11
N THR A 141 -20.35 4.39 21.28
CA THR A 141 -20.68 5.01 22.56
C THR A 141 -20.89 3.87 23.55
N GLU A 142 -19.87 3.58 24.33
CA GLU A 142 -19.96 2.65 25.45
C GLU A 142 -20.82 3.32 26.52
N PRO A 143 -21.93 2.70 26.98
CA PRO A 143 -22.73 3.28 28.05
C PRO A 143 -21.90 3.26 29.33
N GLU A 144 -21.70 4.44 29.87
CA GLU A 144 -21.09 4.74 31.15
C GLU A 144 -21.67 3.82 32.24
N ARG A 145 -20.94 2.76 32.62
CA ARG A 145 -21.23 1.99 33.83
C ARG A 145 -20.79 2.83 35.02
N ALA A 146 -21.80 3.38 35.68
CA ALA A 146 -21.65 3.97 37.01
C ALA A 146 -21.09 2.89 37.96
N GLU A 147 -19.79 2.92 38.22
CA GLU A 147 -19.20 2.17 39.32
C GLU A 147 -19.54 2.86 40.63
N ASP A 148 -20.44 2.22 41.36
CA ASP A 148 -20.77 2.46 42.76
C ASP A 148 -19.52 2.20 43.60
N ARG A 149 -18.81 3.27 43.98
CA ARG A 149 -17.69 3.20 44.92
C ARG A 149 -18.24 3.28 46.35
N PRO A 150 -18.07 2.26 47.22
CA PRO A 150 -18.44 2.36 48.61
C PRO A 150 -17.55 3.37 49.34
N ARG A 151 -18.18 4.38 49.91
CA ARG A 151 -17.55 5.38 50.79
C ARG A 151 -16.92 4.69 51.99
N ARG A 152 -15.59 4.68 52.15
CA ARG A 152 -14.91 4.32 53.35
C ARG A 152 -15.15 5.43 54.40
N ARG A 153 -15.89 5.05 55.42
CA ARG A 153 -16.13 5.80 56.64
C ARG A 153 -14.81 5.87 57.43
N ILE A 154 -14.24 7.05 57.58
CA ILE A 154 -13.10 7.28 58.48
C ILE A 154 -13.71 7.51 59.87
N GLU A 155 -13.62 6.53 60.76
CA GLU A 155 -13.84 6.72 62.20
C GLU A 155 -12.56 7.33 62.80
N ARG A 156 -12.70 8.58 63.29
CA ARG A 156 -11.72 9.17 64.20
C ARG A 156 -12.06 8.69 65.59
N SER A 157 -11.15 7.89 66.20
CA SER A 157 -11.13 7.65 67.63
C SER A 157 -10.16 8.58 68.29
N ARG A 158 -10.60 9.05 69.46
CA ARG A 158 -9.96 10.01 70.38
C ARG A 158 -8.63 9.49 70.93
#